data_5d03fe092a44abc3233d8ff0ca842b71
#
_entry.id   5d03fe092a44abc3233d8ff0ca842b71
#
_cell.length_a   1.000
_cell.length_b   1.000
_cell.length_c   1.000
_cell.angle_alpha   90.00
_cell.angle_beta   90.00
_cell.angle_gamma   90.00
#
_symmetry.space_group_name_H-M   'P 1'
#
loop_
_entity.id
_entity.type
_entity.pdbx_description
1 polymer ?
#
loop_
_entity_poly.entity_id
_entity_poly.type
_entity_poly.pdbx_seq_one_letter_code
_entity_poly.pdbx_strand_id
1 'polypeptide(L)'
;DIYEKGLSLNAMSKSYGMPGARIGWIASKDENLLSKMERMKHYLSICNSAPSEVLSLIALNQKEKILERTRRILKDNLKLLNNFFSDNSHLFQWKEPDGGCIGYPKYLGDDGVESFTKNLIKQEGVLLLPSSIYKSNFGPSTENHFRISYGRINMPKALDRLKRFIEK
;
A
#
# COMPACT_ATOMS: atom_id res chain seq x y z
N ASP A 1 -6.92 -16.38 -14.07
CA ASP A 1 -7.98 -17.20 -13.49
C ASP A 1 -7.36 -18.31 -12.64
N ILE A 2 -7.65 -18.32 -11.32
CA ILE A 2 -7.18 -19.36 -10.38
C ILE A 2 -7.76 -20.74 -10.69
N TYR A 3 -8.79 -20.79 -11.51
CA TYR A 3 -9.49 -22.04 -11.82
C TYR A 3 -8.84 -22.87 -12.91
N GLU A 4 -7.93 -22.31 -13.68
CA GLU A 4 -7.21 -23.05 -14.73
C GLU A 4 -5.70 -23.00 -14.57
N LYS A 5 -5.11 -21.80 -14.64
CA LYS A 5 -3.65 -21.61 -14.67
C LYS A 5 -3.15 -20.56 -13.66
N GLY A 6 -4.06 -19.99 -12.87
CA GLY A 6 -3.76 -18.89 -11.97
C GLY A 6 -3.33 -19.35 -10.58
N LEU A 7 -2.53 -18.48 -9.94
CA LEU A 7 -2.23 -18.51 -8.53
C LEU A 7 -2.76 -17.24 -7.89
N SER A 8 -3.51 -17.38 -6.80
CA SER A 8 -3.93 -16.24 -6.00
C SER A 8 -3.13 -16.18 -4.70
N LEU A 9 -2.36 -15.12 -4.52
CA LEU A 9 -1.63 -14.85 -3.29
C LEU A 9 -2.39 -13.82 -2.48
N ASN A 10 -2.74 -14.16 -1.25
CA ASN A 10 -3.43 -13.29 -0.32
C ASN A 10 -2.70 -13.22 1.02
N ALA A 11 -2.91 -12.14 1.76
CA ALA A 11 -2.34 -11.97 3.09
C ALA A 11 -3.21 -11.09 3.99
N MET A 12 -3.10 -11.33 5.30
CA MET A 12 -3.79 -10.56 6.33
C MET A 12 -3.28 -9.11 6.46
N SER A 13 -2.14 -8.80 5.85
CA SER A 13 -1.38 -7.57 6.08
C SER A 13 -2.08 -6.29 5.62
N LYS A 14 -2.86 -6.32 4.54
CA LYS A 14 -3.48 -5.12 3.93
C LYS A 14 -4.96 -5.03 4.24
N SER A 15 -5.78 -5.84 3.58
CA SER A 15 -7.24 -5.79 3.69
C SER A 15 -7.75 -5.97 5.12
N TYR A 16 -7.11 -6.84 5.89
CA TYR A 16 -7.45 -7.10 7.29
C TYR A 16 -6.69 -6.22 8.29
N GLY A 17 -5.70 -5.44 7.84
CA GLY A 17 -4.94 -4.54 8.71
C GLY A 17 -4.06 -5.24 9.75
N MET A 18 -3.64 -6.48 9.50
CA MET A 18 -2.87 -7.33 10.41
C MET A 18 -1.45 -7.64 9.88
N PRO A 19 -0.60 -6.63 9.60
CA PRO A 19 0.72 -6.89 9.03
C PRO A 19 1.64 -7.66 9.99
N GLY A 20 1.45 -7.50 11.30
CA GLY A 20 2.21 -8.19 12.34
C GLY A 20 1.90 -9.68 12.46
N ALA A 21 0.75 -10.14 12.01
CA ALA A 21 0.40 -11.55 12.06
C ALA A 21 1.28 -12.44 11.17
N ARG A 22 1.86 -11.89 10.09
CA ARG A 22 2.70 -12.60 9.12
C ARG A 22 2.03 -13.83 8.51
N ILE A 23 0.71 -13.75 8.28
CA ILE A 23 -0.11 -14.81 7.71
C ILE A 23 -0.56 -14.43 6.30
N GLY A 24 -0.46 -15.38 5.41
CA GLY A 24 -0.97 -15.34 4.04
C GLY A 24 -1.22 -16.75 3.52
N TRP A 25 -1.83 -16.83 2.35
CA TRP A 25 -2.11 -18.11 1.68
C TRP A 25 -2.01 -17.99 0.18
N ILE A 26 -1.78 -19.13 -0.45
CA ILE A 26 -1.81 -19.30 -1.89
C ILE A 26 -2.99 -20.22 -2.21
N ALA A 27 -3.80 -19.82 -3.19
CA ALA A 27 -4.87 -20.64 -3.73
C ALA A 27 -4.59 -20.96 -5.20
N SER A 28 -4.71 -22.23 -5.56
CA SER A 28 -4.59 -22.74 -6.92
C SER A 28 -5.32 -24.06 -7.03
N LYS A 29 -5.66 -24.48 -8.25
CA LYS A 29 -6.11 -25.85 -8.56
C LYS A 29 -4.97 -26.79 -8.95
N ASP A 30 -3.77 -26.28 -9.15
CA ASP A 30 -2.59 -27.10 -9.46
C ASP A 30 -2.02 -27.72 -8.17
N GLU A 31 -2.50 -28.93 -7.84
CA GLU A 31 -2.08 -29.67 -6.64
C GLU A 31 -0.58 -30.01 -6.67
N ASN A 32 -0.01 -30.26 -7.86
CA ASN A 32 1.43 -30.55 -8.00
C ASN A 32 2.27 -29.32 -7.63
N LEU A 33 1.84 -28.14 -8.08
CA LEU A 33 2.50 -26.88 -7.72
C LEU A 33 2.34 -26.57 -6.22
N LEU A 34 1.14 -26.76 -5.66
CA LEU A 34 0.92 -26.58 -4.22
C LEU A 34 1.80 -27.51 -3.39
N SER A 35 1.93 -28.78 -3.77
CA SER A 35 2.82 -29.73 -3.08
C SER A 35 4.30 -29.31 -3.13
N LYS A 36 4.77 -28.76 -4.25
CA LYS A 36 6.14 -28.23 -4.36
C LYS A 36 6.33 -27.00 -3.45
N MET A 37 5.34 -26.13 -3.37
CA MET A 37 5.37 -24.94 -2.48
C MET A 37 5.36 -25.35 -1.01
N GLU A 38 4.56 -26.36 -0.64
CA GLU A 38 4.52 -26.91 0.71
C GLU A 38 5.89 -27.44 1.15
N ARG A 39 6.55 -28.23 0.28
CA ARG A 39 7.92 -28.72 0.54
C ARG A 39 8.90 -27.57 0.75
N MET A 40 8.80 -26.51 -0.07
CA MET A 40 9.64 -25.32 0.09
C MET A 40 9.35 -24.62 1.41
N LYS A 41 8.07 -24.50 1.81
CA LYS A 41 7.69 -23.91 3.11
C LYS A 41 8.26 -24.70 4.29
N HIS A 42 8.23 -26.04 4.24
CA HIS A 42 8.83 -26.88 5.27
C HIS A 42 10.33 -26.61 5.42
N TYR A 43 11.02 -26.40 4.31
CA TYR A 43 12.44 -26.05 4.33
C TYR A 43 12.71 -24.63 4.88
N LEU A 44 11.86 -23.63 4.51
CA LEU A 44 12.09 -22.23 4.86
C LEU A 44 11.64 -21.87 6.28
N SER A 45 10.47 -22.30 6.70
CA SER A 45 9.85 -21.82 7.95
C SER A 45 9.04 -22.87 8.72
N ILE A 46 8.93 -24.08 8.19
CA ILE A 46 8.19 -25.22 8.78
C ILE A 46 6.70 -24.88 8.94
N CYS A 47 6.35 -24.05 9.92
CA CYS A 47 4.99 -23.67 10.25
C CYS A 47 4.87 -22.14 10.47
N ASN A 48 3.65 -21.67 10.59
CA ASN A 48 3.37 -20.31 11.02
C ASN A 48 3.31 -20.24 12.54
N SER A 49 3.25 -19.02 13.08
CA SER A 49 2.94 -18.80 14.50
C SER A 49 1.49 -19.18 14.80
N ALA A 50 1.28 -20.15 15.70
CA ALA A 50 -0.06 -20.61 16.09
C ALA A 50 -0.96 -19.45 16.62
N PRO A 51 -0.50 -18.54 17.49
CA PRO A 51 -1.29 -17.36 17.88
C PRO A 51 -1.70 -16.50 16.70
N SER A 52 -0.83 -16.33 15.69
CA SER A 52 -1.14 -15.56 14.49
C SER A 52 -2.19 -16.25 13.61
N GLU A 53 -2.17 -17.56 13.54
CA GLU A 53 -3.20 -18.33 12.82
C GLU A 53 -4.56 -18.20 13.50
N VAL A 54 -4.63 -18.34 14.83
CA VAL A 54 -5.89 -18.17 15.59
C VAL A 54 -6.44 -16.76 15.39
N LEU A 55 -5.61 -15.72 15.52
CA LEU A 55 -6.03 -14.33 15.28
C LEU A 55 -6.52 -14.13 13.83
N SER A 56 -5.88 -14.75 12.87
CA SER A 56 -6.28 -14.68 11.46
C SER A 56 -7.62 -15.37 11.22
N LEU A 57 -7.88 -16.52 11.85
CA LEU A 57 -9.18 -17.20 11.78
C LEU A 57 -10.31 -16.34 12.39
N ILE A 58 -10.06 -15.72 13.53
CA ILE A 58 -11.02 -14.79 14.15
C ILE A 58 -11.31 -13.63 13.20
N ALA A 59 -10.28 -13.04 12.57
CA ALA A 59 -10.45 -11.93 11.63
C ALA A 59 -11.20 -12.36 10.36
N LEU A 60 -10.93 -13.55 9.82
CA LEU A 60 -11.64 -14.09 8.66
C LEU A 60 -13.12 -14.32 8.96
N ASN A 61 -13.45 -14.81 10.15
CA ASN A 61 -14.85 -14.97 10.61
C ASN A 61 -15.57 -13.63 10.80
N GLN A 62 -14.84 -12.53 11.00
CA GLN A 62 -15.35 -11.17 11.11
C GLN A 62 -15.07 -10.30 9.86
N LYS A 63 -14.85 -10.96 8.71
CA LYS A 63 -14.38 -10.30 7.47
C LYS A 63 -15.21 -9.08 7.07
N GLU A 64 -16.55 -9.18 7.13
CA GLU A 64 -17.43 -8.09 6.67
C GLU A 64 -17.20 -6.81 7.49
N LYS A 65 -17.19 -6.95 8.82
CA LYS A 65 -16.97 -5.83 9.75
C LYS A 65 -15.58 -5.18 9.56
N ILE A 66 -14.55 -6.00 9.40
CA ILE A 66 -13.18 -5.52 9.22
C ILE A 66 -13.01 -4.84 7.87
N LEU A 67 -13.53 -5.46 6.80
CA LEU A 67 -13.41 -4.90 5.45
C LEU A 67 -14.23 -3.61 5.30
N GLU A 68 -15.41 -3.52 5.90
CA GLU A 68 -16.21 -2.30 5.92
C GLU A 68 -15.44 -1.14 6.60
N ARG A 69 -14.86 -1.39 7.79
CA ARG A 69 -14.01 -0.42 8.47
C ARG A 69 -12.85 0.05 7.59
N THR A 70 -12.16 -0.89 6.95
CA THR A 70 -11.01 -0.58 6.08
C THR A 70 -11.45 0.25 4.88
N ARG A 71 -12.53 -0.14 4.20
CA ARG A 71 -13.09 0.59 3.06
C ARG A 71 -13.51 2.02 3.44
N ARG A 72 -14.11 2.22 4.61
CA ARG A 72 -14.47 3.55 5.09
C ARG A 72 -13.26 4.44 5.25
N ILE A 73 -12.20 3.95 5.93
CA ILE A 73 -10.94 4.71 6.09
C ILE A 73 -10.35 5.09 4.73
N LEU A 74 -10.30 4.14 3.79
CA LEU A 74 -9.77 4.40 2.44
C LEU A 74 -10.59 5.46 1.70
N LYS A 75 -11.92 5.34 1.71
CA LYS A 75 -12.84 6.26 1.03
C LYS A 75 -12.73 7.68 1.58
N ASP A 76 -12.71 7.82 2.90
CA ASP A 76 -12.61 9.13 3.55
C ASP A 76 -11.27 9.79 3.25
N ASN A 77 -10.17 9.04 3.35
CA ASN A 77 -8.84 9.54 3.05
C ASN A 77 -8.65 9.86 1.56
N LEU A 78 -9.19 9.04 0.67
CA LEU A 78 -9.10 9.28 -0.78
C LEU A 78 -9.81 10.56 -1.18
N LYS A 79 -10.98 10.83 -0.58
CA LYS A 79 -11.69 12.10 -0.78
C LYS A 79 -10.84 13.32 -0.38
N LEU A 80 -10.13 13.23 0.75
CA LEU A 80 -9.22 14.30 1.19
C LEU A 80 -8.04 14.48 0.22
N LEU A 81 -7.47 13.39 -0.29
CA LEU A 81 -6.38 13.45 -1.28
C LEU A 81 -6.85 14.03 -2.61
N ASN A 82 -8.03 13.64 -3.09
CA ASN A 82 -8.59 14.17 -4.34
C ASN A 82 -8.76 15.71 -4.26
N ASN A 83 -9.31 16.21 -3.15
CA ASN A 83 -9.44 17.64 -2.93
C ASN A 83 -8.05 18.31 -2.87
N PHE A 84 -7.13 17.76 -2.08
CA PHE A 84 -5.78 18.30 -1.96
C PHE A 84 -5.05 18.41 -3.30
N PHE A 85 -5.07 17.35 -4.10
CA PHE A 85 -4.40 17.35 -5.40
C PHE A 85 -5.11 18.20 -6.45
N SER A 86 -6.43 18.33 -6.37
CA SER A 86 -7.20 19.27 -7.20
C SER A 86 -6.81 20.72 -6.91
N ASP A 87 -6.76 21.08 -5.62
CA ASP A 87 -6.40 22.45 -5.18
C ASP A 87 -4.94 22.78 -5.52
N ASN A 88 -4.06 21.78 -5.63
CA ASN A 88 -2.63 21.93 -5.90
C ASN A 88 -2.20 21.33 -7.24
N SER A 89 -3.07 21.39 -8.26
CA SER A 89 -2.83 20.83 -9.59
C SER A 89 -1.65 21.46 -10.35
N HIS A 90 -1.22 22.65 -9.95
CA HIS A 90 -0.02 23.33 -10.45
C HIS A 90 1.30 22.65 -9.98
N LEU A 91 1.27 21.98 -8.81
CA LEU A 91 2.43 21.27 -8.22
C LEU A 91 2.38 19.76 -8.41
N PHE A 92 1.19 19.20 -8.64
CA PHE A 92 1.01 17.76 -8.68
C PHE A 92 0.10 17.32 -9.82
N GLN A 93 0.47 16.22 -10.48
CA GLN A 93 -0.43 15.49 -11.36
C GLN A 93 -0.93 14.26 -10.61
N TRP A 94 -2.24 14.20 -10.40
CA TRP A 94 -2.90 13.12 -9.67
C TRP A 94 -3.83 12.33 -10.56
N LYS A 95 -3.76 11.00 -10.43
CA LYS A 95 -4.77 10.09 -10.95
C LYS A 95 -5.30 9.28 -9.77
N GLU A 96 -6.60 9.34 -9.54
CA GLU A 96 -7.24 8.53 -8.52
C GLU A 96 -7.02 7.04 -8.81
N PRO A 97 -6.54 6.25 -7.82
CA PRO A 97 -6.38 4.80 -7.99
C PRO A 97 -7.74 4.10 -8.00
N ASP A 98 -7.90 3.10 -8.85
CA ASP A 98 -9.10 2.25 -8.93
C ASP A 98 -9.28 1.35 -7.70
N GLY A 99 -8.26 1.23 -6.85
CA GLY A 99 -8.30 0.42 -5.64
C GLY A 99 -7.01 0.42 -4.86
N GLY A 100 -7.00 -0.34 -3.77
CA GLY A 100 -5.85 -0.44 -2.88
C GLY A 100 -5.77 0.69 -1.85
N CYS A 101 -4.56 0.97 -1.33
CA CYS A 101 -4.33 1.97 -0.29
C CYS A 101 -3.13 2.88 -0.60
N ILE A 102 -2.69 2.89 -1.85
CA ILE A 102 -1.48 3.58 -2.32
C ILE A 102 -1.81 4.33 -3.59
N GLY A 103 -1.38 5.60 -3.67
CA GLY A 103 -1.37 6.41 -4.86
C GLY A 103 0.06 6.72 -5.31
N TYR A 104 0.21 7.14 -6.56
CA TYR A 104 1.51 7.44 -7.17
C TYR A 104 1.45 8.74 -7.98
N PRO A 105 1.26 9.90 -7.32
CA PRO A 105 1.22 11.20 -7.98
C PRO A 105 2.58 11.59 -8.53
N LYS A 106 2.56 12.46 -9.57
CA LYS A 106 3.76 13.12 -10.11
C LYS A 106 3.92 14.49 -9.47
N TYR A 107 5.13 14.81 -9.09
CA TYR A 107 5.54 16.14 -8.65
C TYR A 107 5.99 16.97 -9.87
N LEU A 108 5.55 18.21 -9.97
CA LEU A 108 5.79 19.10 -11.08
C LEU A 108 6.75 20.27 -10.74
N GLY A 109 7.21 20.37 -9.49
CA GLY A 109 8.12 21.43 -9.08
C GLY A 109 9.54 21.24 -9.65
N ASP A 110 10.20 22.38 -9.87
CA ASP A 110 11.51 22.45 -10.54
C ASP A 110 12.66 21.84 -9.74
N ASP A 111 12.51 21.74 -8.39
CA ASP A 111 13.53 21.17 -7.50
C ASP A 111 13.57 19.64 -7.52
N GLY A 112 12.63 19.00 -8.20
CA GLY A 112 12.52 17.55 -8.37
C GLY A 112 12.05 16.80 -7.12
N VAL A 113 11.49 15.60 -7.34
CA VAL A 113 10.85 14.79 -6.30
C VAL A 113 11.78 14.35 -5.16
N GLU A 114 13.05 14.16 -5.45
CA GLU A 114 14.06 13.77 -4.44
C GLU A 114 14.28 14.92 -3.42
N SER A 115 14.43 16.13 -3.91
CA SER A 115 14.60 17.33 -3.10
C SER A 115 13.34 17.59 -2.29
N PHE A 116 12.19 17.57 -2.95
CA PHE A 116 10.88 17.74 -2.34
C PHE A 116 10.64 16.76 -1.16
N THR A 117 10.79 15.46 -1.39
CA THR A 117 10.53 14.45 -0.35
C THR A 117 11.54 14.51 0.79
N LYS A 118 12.81 14.82 0.50
CA LYS A 118 13.87 14.99 1.50
C LYS A 118 13.66 16.23 2.38
N ASN A 119 13.21 17.33 1.81
CA ASN A 119 12.92 18.55 2.55
C ASN A 119 11.63 18.40 3.38
N LEU A 120 10.60 17.77 2.83
CA LEU A 120 9.35 17.48 3.52
C LEU A 120 9.58 16.66 4.80
N ILE A 121 10.37 15.59 4.73
CA ILE A 121 10.64 14.77 5.93
C ILE A 121 11.47 15.55 6.96
N LYS A 122 12.41 16.38 6.54
CA LYS A 122 13.24 17.20 7.44
C LYS A 122 12.44 18.28 8.16
N GLN A 123 11.53 18.96 7.46
CA GLN A 123 10.83 20.12 7.98
C GLN A 123 9.52 19.74 8.69
N GLU A 124 8.78 18.77 8.16
CA GLU A 124 7.43 18.44 8.63
C GLU A 124 7.32 16.99 9.15
N GLY A 125 8.37 16.17 9.02
CA GLY A 125 8.35 14.77 9.48
C GLY A 125 7.39 13.88 8.69
N VAL A 126 7.07 14.23 7.44
CA VAL A 126 6.21 13.44 6.55
C VAL A 126 7.07 12.67 5.56
N LEU A 127 6.98 11.35 5.60
CA LEU A 127 7.72 10.47 4.70
C LEU A 127 6.89 10.14 3.47
N LEU A 128 7.33 10.61 2.32
CA LEU A 128 6.92 10.14 1.00
C LEU A 128 8.10 9.42 0.33
N LEU A 129 7.83 8.39 -0.45
CA LEU A 129 8.89 7.61 -1.08
C LEU A 129 9.02 7.99 -2.56
N PRO A 130 10.14 8.60 -2.97
CA PRO A 130 10.35 9.04 -4.34
C PRO A 130 10.52 7.87 -5.30
N SER A 131 10.30 8.13 -6.59
CA SER A 131 10.31 7.13 -7.66
C SER A 131 11.66 6.42 -7.84
N SER A 132 12.77 7.04 -7.44
CA SER A 132 14.11 6.41 -7.52
C SER A 132 14.21 5.09 -6.76
N ILE A 133 13.45 4.95 -5.65
CA ILE A 133 13.39 3.71 -4.84
C ILE A 133 12.77 2.54 -5.62
N TYR A 134 11.96 2.85 -6.65
CA TYR A 134 11.20 1.86 -7.44
C TYR A 134 11.77 1.67 -8.85
N LYS A 135 12.99 2.16 -9.11
CA LYS A 135 13.62 1.97 -10.42
C LYS A 135 13.76 0.49 -10.77
N SER A 136 13.40 0.16 -12.00
CA SER A 136 13.51 -1.19 -12.55
C SER A 136 14.30 -1.14 -13.87
N ASN A 137 15.15 -2.13 -14.08
CA ASN A 137 15.84 -2.30 -15.37
C ASN A 137 14.94 -2.93 -16.45
N PHE A 138 13.72 -3.31 -16.10
CA PHE A 138 12.78 -4.03 -16.98
C PHE A 138 11.66 -3.16 -17.54
N GLY A 139 11.64 -1.86 -17.26
CA GLY A 139 10.56 -0.98 -17.72
C GLY A 139 10.95 0.50 -17.69
N PRO A 140 10.10 1.35 -18.28
CA PRO A 140 10.32 2.79 -18.27
C PRO A 140 10.33 3.32 -16.84
N SER A 141 11.28 4.20 -16.55
CA SER A 141 11.33 4.93 -15.28
C SER A 141 10.18 5.94 -15.21
N THR A 142 9.42 5.91 -14.15
CA THR A 142 8.45 6.97 -13.83
C THR A 142 9.19 8.06 -13.04
N GLU A 143 9.70 9.07 -13.77
CA GLU A 143 10.42 10.18 -13.16
C GLU A 143 9.49 11.13 -12.40
N ASN A 144 10.01 11.75 -11.34
CA ASN A 144 9.31 12.74 -10.52
C ASN A 144 8.00 12.25 -9.89
N HIS A 145 7.82 10.96 -9.71
CA HIS A 145 6.69 10.41 -8.95
C HIS A 145 7.09 10.11 -7.50
N PHE A 146 6.08 10.07 -6.62
CA PHE A 146 6.27 9.60 -5.26
C PHE A 146 5.10 8.73 -4.82
N ARG A 147 5.39 7.82 -3.90
CA ARG A 147 4.37 6.97 -3.30
C ARG A 147 3.74 7.66 -2.10
N ILE A 148 2.41 7.75 -2.10
CA ILE A 148 1.61 8.17 -0.96
C ILE A 148 0.69 7.04 -0.51
N SER A 149 0.57 6.83 0.81
CA SER A 149 -0.32 5.82 1.38
C SER A 149 -1.49 6.49 2.09
N TYR A 150 -2.71 6.02 1.82
CA TYR A 150 -3.93 6.56 2.41
C TYR A 150 -4.75 5.53 3.21
N GLY A 151 -4.17 4.38 3.53
CA GLY A 151 -4.83 3.31 4.29
C GLY A 151 -4.78 3.48 5.81
N ARG A 152 -4.34 4.61 6.35
CA ARG A 152 -4.20 4.83 7.79
C ARG A 152 -5.13 5.92 8.30
N ILE A 153 -5.66 5.72 9.51
CA ILE A 153 -6.57 6.67 10.17
C ILE A 153 -5.92 8.03 10.49
N ASN A 154 -4.61 8.07 10.63
CA ASN A 154 -3.85 9.31 10.90
C ASN A 154 -3.34 10.03 9.64
N MET A 155 -3.73 9.58 8.44
CA MET A 155 -3.33 10.21 7.18
C MET A 155 -3.73 11.71 7.12
N PRO A 156 -4.90 12.16 7.61
CA PRO A 156 -5.25 13.58 7.58
C PRO A 156 -4.22 14.48 8.26
N LYS A 157 -3.66 14.06 9.40
CA LYS A 157 -2.60 14.82 10.09
C LYS A 157 -1.31 14.98 9.24
N ALA A 158 -0.98 13.93 8.48
CA ALA A 158 0.17 14.00 7.57
C ALA A 158 -0.12 14.91 6.37
N LEU A 159 -1.35 14.89 5.88
CA LEU A 159 -1.79 15.76 4.79
C LEU A 159 -1.77 17.26 5.20
N ASP A 160 -2.20 17.58 6.42
CA ASP A 160 -2.12 18.95 6.96
C ASP A 160 -0.68 19.45 7.06
N ARG A 161 0.26 18.58 7.39
CA ARG A 161 1.70 18.91 7.40
C ARG A 161 2.24 19.11 5.99
N LEU A 162 1.81 18.29 5.04
CA LEU A 162 2.17 18.44 3.63
C LEU A 162 1.64 19.78 3.09
N LYS A 163 0.39 20.16 3.42
CA LYS A 163 -0.17 21.49 3.07
C LYS A 163 0.71 22.63 3.56
N ARG A 164 1.03 22.65 4.86
CA ARG A 164 1.90 23.66 5.44
C ARG A 164 3.29 23.76 4.79
N PHE A 165 3.80 22.63 4.31
CA PHE A 165 5.10 22.60 3.63
C PHE A 165 5.06 23.30 2.27
N ILE A 166 4.02 23.08 1.49
CA ILE A 166 3.89 23.68 0.14
C ILE A 166 3.40 25.13 0.15
N GLU A 167 2.84 25.60 1.27
CA GLU A 167 2.37 27.00 1.45
C GLU A 167 3.48 27.95 1.92
N LYS A 168 4.68 27.43 2.23
CA LYS A 168 5.87 28.22 2.62
C LYS A 168 6.62 28.75 1.40
#